data_85b45d1378bd845710bc0d10513f3104
#
_entry.id   85b45d1378bd845710bc0d10513f3104
#
_cell.length_a   1.000
_cell.length_b   1.000
_cell.length_c   1.000
_cell.angle_alpha   90.00
_cell.angle_beta   90.00
_cell.angle_gamma   90.00
#
_symmetry.space_group_name_H-M   'P 1'
#
loop_
_entity.id
_entity.type
_entity.pdbx_description
1 polymer ?
#
loop_
_entity_poly.entity_id
_entity_poly.type
_entity_poly.pdbx_seq_one_letter_code
_entity_poly.pdbx_strand_id
1 'polypeptide(L)'
;MTLKRKYLEQSIAVLPFVNMSSNAENEYFSDGITEEIINALAKIDGLKVTSRTSAFYFKGKNIPITEIGKELGVSTLLEGSVRLSGNAMRITAQLIDAVDDFHFWS
;
A
#
# COMPACT_ATOMS: atom_id res chain seq x y z
N MET A 1 8.93 -23.81 7.96
CA MET A 1 9.63 -22.95 7.00
C MET A 1 8.75 -22.63 5.79
N THR A 2 8.46 -23.67 5.03
CA THR A 2 7.70 -23.52 3.79
C THR A 2 6.31 -22.93 4.02
N LEU A 3 5.62 -23.37 5.06
CA LEU A 3 4.29 -22.85 5.36
C LEU A 3 4.30 -21.37 5.71
N LYS A 4 5.27 -20.94 6.50
CA LYS A 4 5.40 -19.56 6.90
C LYS A 4 5.64 -18.65 5.69
N ARG A 5 6.49 -19.10 4.78
CA ARG A 5 6.78 -18.37 3.55
C ARG A 5 5.53 -18.25 2.67
N LYS A 6 4.77 -19.34 2.60
CA LYS A 6 3.54 -19.37 1.82
C LYS A 6 2.53 -18.37 2.32
N TYR A 7 2.39 -18.23 3.65
CA TYR A 7 1.51 -17.23 4.22
C TYR A 7 1.96 -15.82 3.84
N LEU A 8 3.26 -15.54 3.93
CA LEU A 8 3.78 -14.24 3.57
C LEU A 8 3.52 -13.90 2.11
N GLU A 9 3.64 -14.88 1.21
CA GLU A 9 3.41 -14.68 -0.23
C GLU A 9 1.96 -14.33 -0.54
N GLN A 10 1.04 -14.66 0.36
CA GLN A 10 -0.39 -14.37 0.18
C GLN A 10 -0.85 -13.17 1.00
N SER A 11 0.08 -12.33 1.38
CA SER A 11 -0.23 -11.19 2.23
C SER A 11 0.22 -9.88 1.58
N ILE A 12 -0.58 -8.84 1.81
CA ILE A 12 -0.32 -7.54 1.22
C ILE A 12 -0.74 -6.44 2.19
N ALA A 13 0.04 -5.38 2.21
CA ALA A 13 -0.36 -4.15 2.87
C ALA A 13 -0.42 -3.04 1.82
N VAL A 14 -1.48 -2.26 1.85
CA VAL A 14 -1.63 -1.09 0.99
C VAL A 14 -1.25 0.11 1.81
N LEU A 15 -0.12 0.72 1.49
CA LEU A 15 0.33 1.91 2.20
C LEU A 15 -0.47 3.12 1.74
N PRO A 16 -0.63 4.13 2.61
CA PRO A 16 -1.36 5.34 2.23
C PRO A 16 -0.77 5.96 0.96
N PHE A 17 -1.63 6.20 -0.02
CA PHE A 17 -1.22 6.86 -1.26
C PHE A 17 -0.79 8.29 -0.95
N VAL A 18 0.30 8.71 -1.58
CA VAL A 18 0.86 10.02 -1.34
C VAL A 18 0.13 11.06 -2.18
N ASN A 19 -0.28 12.15 -1.54
CA ASN A 19 -0.87 13.27 -2.23
C ASN A 19 0.24 14.10 -2.87
N MET A 20 0.32 14.07 -4.18
CA MET A 20 1.30 14.82 -4.95
C MET A 20 0.74 16.16 -5.45
N SER A 21 -0.49 16.47 -5.08
CA SER A 21 -1.14 17.71 -5.44
C SER A 21 -0.75 18.82 -4.46
N SER A 22 -0.82 20.08 -4.89
CA SER A 22 -0.48 21.20 -4.03
C SER A 22 -1.58 21.53 -3.00
N ASN A 23 -2.78 20.98 -3.16
CA ASN A 23 -3.92 21.27 -2.31
C ASN A 23 -4.03 20.23 -1.20
N ALA A 24 -4.00 20.68 0.06
CA ALA A 24 -4.10 19.80 1.23
C ALA A 24 -5.44 19.06 1.31
N GLU A 25 -6.50 19.59 0.72
CA GLU A 25 -7.80 18.91 0.71
C GLU A 25 -7.73 17.57 -0.01
N ASN A 26 -6.79 17.40 -0.90
CA ASN A 26 -6.62 16.16 -1.65
C ASN A 26 -6.03 15.03 -0.79
N GLU A 27 -5.62 15.32 0.46
CA GLU A 27 -5.22 14.28 1.40
C GLU A 27 -6.38 13.33 1.69
N TYR A 28 -7.58 13.86 1.90
CA TYR A 28 -8.75 13.03 2.16
C TYR A 28 -9.06 12.14 0.97
N PHE A 29 -8.87 12.68 -0.22
CA PHE A 29 -9.11 11.93 -1.44
C PHE A 29 -8.09 10.79 -1.59
N SER A 30 -6.81 11.07 -1.32
CA SER A 30 -5.76 10.05 -1.39
C SER A 30 -5.98 8.95 -0.36
N ASP A 31 -6.36 9.33 0.86
CA ASP A 31 -6.65 8.36 1.92
C ASP A 31 -7.87 7.53 1.55
N GLY A 32 -8.89 8.14 0.95
CA GLY A 32 -10.09 7.44 0.51
C GLY A 32 -9.79 6.41 -0.57
N ILE A 33 -8.94 6.74 -1.52
CA ILE A 33 -8.50 5.80 -2.55
C ILE A 33 -7.80 4.60 -1.90
N THR A 34 -6.93 4.86 -0.92
CA THR A 34 -6.24 3.80 -0.21
C THR A 34 -7.23 2.87 0.46
N GLU A 35 -8.23 3.42 1.15
CA GLU A 35 -9.26 2.61 1.82
C GLU A 35 -10.07 1.78 0.83
N GLU A 36 -10.41 2.35 -0.30
CA GLU A 36 -11.17 1.63 -1.34
C GLU A 36 -10.36 0.43 -1.86
N ILE A 37 -9.07 0.61 -2.06
CA ILE A 37 -8.22 -0.48 -2.52
C ILE A 37 -8.12 -1.57 -1.45
N ILE A 38 -7.93 -1.19 -0.19
CA ILE A 38 -7.88 -2.15 0.92
C ILE A 38 -9.18 -2.96 0.95
N ASN A 39 -10.32 -2.28 0.85
CA ASN A 39 -11.62 -2.95 0.89
C ASN A 39 -11.81 -3.90 -0.29
N ALA A 40 -11.39 -3.49 -1.47
CA ALA A 40 -11.49 -4.34 -2.65
C ALA A 40 -10.63 -5.59 -2.53
N LEU A 41 -9.39 -5.44 -2.07
CA LEU A 41 -8.48 -6.57 -1.90
C LEU A 41 -8.93 -7.50 -0.80
N ALA A 42 -9.55 -6.97 0.25
CA ALA A 42 -10.02 -7.78 1.37
C ALA A 42 -11.13 -8.76 0.97
N LYS A 43 -11.76 -8.56 -0.17
CA LYS A 43 -12.79 -9.46 -0.69
C LYS A 43 -12.22 -10.65 -1.46
N ILE A 44 -10.93 -10.66 -1.70
CA ILE A 44 -10.29 -11.73 -2.45
C ILE A 44 -10.00 -12.90 -1.51
N ASP A 45 -10.54 -14.07 -1.84
CA ASP A 45 -10.34 -15.27 -1.04
C ASP A 45 -8.86 -15.66 -1.02
N GLY A 46 -8.37 -15.98 0.18
CA GLY A 46 -7.00 -16.45 0.34
C GLY A 46 -5.95 -15.34 0.43
N LEU A 47 -6.35 -14.10 0.23
CA LEU A 47 -5.44 -12.96 0.35
C LEU A 47 -5.58 -12.31 1.71
N LYS A 48 -4.47 -12.22 2.44
CA LYS A 48 -4.46 -11.53 3.74
C LYS A 48 -4.08 -10.09 3.50
N VAL A 49 -4.95 -9.19 3.90
CA VAL A 49 -4.76 -7.75 3.70
C VAL A 49 -4.63 -7.07 5.06
N THR A 50 -3.56 -6.31 5.22
CA THR A 50 -3.32 -5.55 6.44
C THR A 50 -4.43 -4.53 6.64
N SER A 51 -4.85 -4.34 7.89
CA SER A 51 -5.89 -3.37 8.21
C SER A 51 -5.45 -1.95 7.89
N ARG A 52 -6.45 -1.09 7.64
CA ARG A 52 -6.20 0.33 7.42
C ARG A 52 -5.38 0.94 8.56
N THR A 53 -5.78 0.67 9.77
CA THR A 53 -5.11 1.26 10.96
C THR A 53 -3.63 0.94 10.98
N SER A 54 -3.28 -0.33 10.75
CA SER A 54 -1.89 -0.75 10.78
C SER A 54 -1.10 -0.15 9.62
N ALA A 55 -1.68 -0.11 8.43
CA ALA A 55 -1.01 0.45 7.26
C ALA A 55 -0.82 1.96 7.41
N PHE A 56 -1.82 2.67 7.93
CA PHE A 56 -1.75 4.12 8.07
C PHE A 56 -0.79 4.59 9.17
N TYR A 57 -0.39 3.68 10.05
CA TYR A 57 0.65 3.99 11.02
C TYR A 57 1.93 4.51 10.34
N PHE A 58 2.19 4.05 9.14
CA PHE A 58 3.41 4.41 8.40
C PHE A 58 3.26 5.67 7.55
N LYS A 59 2.10 6.30 7.57
CA LYS A 59 1.87 7.52 6.80
C LYS A 59 2.85 8.61 7.20
N GLY A 60 3.53 9.17 6.22
CA GLY A 60 4.49 10.25 6.44
C GLY A 60 5.80 9.81 7.10
N LYS A 61 5.99 8.52 7.32
CA LYS A 61 7.22 8.02 7.92
C LYS A 61 8.19 7.53 6.84
N ASN A 62 9.45 7.83 7.05
CA ASN A 62 10.49 7.46 6.11
C ASN A 62 11.17 6.17 6.60
N ILE A 63 10.46 5.06 6.45
CA ILE A 63 10.92 3.76 6.91
C ILE A 63 11.18 2.86 5.71
N PRO A 64 12.28 2.11 5.70
CA PRO A 64 12.57 1.20 4.58
C PRO A 64 11.47 0.18 4.36
N ILE A 65 11.23 -0.14 3.09
CA ILE A 65 10.20 -1.08 2.68
C ILE A 65 10.32 -2.43 3.38
N THR A 66 11.55 -2.94 3.49
CA THR A 66 11.77 -4.23 4.14
C THR A 66 11.39 -4.22 5.61
N GLU A 67 11.60 -3.10 6.29
CA GLU A 67 11.19 -2.97 7.69
C GLU A 67 9.68 -2.91 7.84
N ILE A 68 9.02 -2.17 6.96
CA ILE A 68 7.55 -2.10 6.97
C ILE A 68 6.98 -3.50 6.77
N GLY A 69 7.51 -4.23 5.78
CA GLY A 69 7.08 -5.60 5.52
C GLY A 69 7.23 -6.51 6.72
N LYS A 70 8.34 -6.39 7.42
CA LYS A 70 8.59 -7.19 8.62
C LYS A 70 7.61 -6.84 9.74
N GLU A 71 7.41 -5.56 9.99
CA GLU A 71 6.52 -5.13 11.06
C GLU A 71 5.08 -5.53 10.80
N LEU A 72 4.65 -5.45 9.56
CA LEU A 72 3.29 -5.82 9.19
C LEU A 72 3.12 -7.32 8.91
N GLY A 73 4.23 -8.05 8.81
CA GLY A 73 4.19 -9.47 8.53
C GLY A 73 3.68 -9.79 7.14
N VAL A 74 4.00 -8.97 6.16
CA VAL A 74 3.55 -9.17 4.79
C VAL A 74 4.73 -9.30 3.84
N SER A 75 4.51 -10.01 2.74
CA SER A 75 5.53 -10.17 1.71
C SER A 75 5.43 -9.13 0.59
N THR A 76 4.29 -8.48 0.48
CA THR A 76 4.01 -7.56 -0.62
C THR A 76 3.48 -6.25 -0.09
N LEU A 77 3.94 -5.16 -0.68
CA LEU A 77 3.41 -3.83 -0.38
C LEU A 77 2.90 -3.21 -1.67
N LEU A 78 1.79 -2.50 -1.57
CA LEU A 78 1.29 -1.66 -2.64
C LEU A 78 1.44 -0.22 -2.17
N GLU A 79 2.12 0.59 -2.96
CA GLU A 79 2.22 2.01 -2.69
C GLU A 79 1.92 2.80 -3.95
N GLY A 80 1.59 4.06 -3.79
CA GLY A 80 1.26 4.87 -4.93
C GLY A 80 1.10 6.33 -4.58
N SER A 81 0.67 7.09 -5.59
CA SER A 81 0.47 8.52 -5.45
C SER A 81 -0.76 8.96 -6.23
N VAL A 82 -1.30 10.09 -5.82
CA VAL A 82 -2.43 10.73 -6.48
C VAL A 82 -2.03 12.17 -6.77
N ARG A 83 -2.24 12.59 -8.00
CA ARG A 83 -2.02 13.97 -8.40
C ARG A 83 -3.27 14.50 -9.10
N LEU A 84 -3.81 15.61 -8.59
CA LEU A 84 -4.91 16.32 -9.21
C LEU A 84 -4.37 17.61 -9.81
N SER A 85 -4.71 17.85 -11.08
CA SER A 85 -4.29 19.06 -11.79
C SER A 85 -5.44 19.49 -12.69
N GLY A 86 -6.12 20.57 -12.29
CA GLY A 86 -7.32 21.00 -12.99
C GLY A 86 -8.38 19.90 -12.96
N ASN A 87 -8.81 19.46 -14.14
CA ASN A 87 -9.80 18.39 -14.26
C ASN A 87 -9.15 17.02 -14.45
N ALA A 88 -7.83 16.96 -14.45
CA ALA A 88 -7.11 15.71 -14.67
C ALA A 88 -6.69 15.07 -13.35
N MET A 89 -6.76 13.76 -13.28
CA MET A 89 -6.30 13.01 -12.13
C MET A 89 -5.36 11.91 -12.61
N ARG A 90 -4.21 11.81 -11.93
CA ARG A 90 -3.26 10.75 -12.20
C ARG A 90 -3.06 9.93 -10.94
N ILE A 91 -3.31 8.64 -11.05
CA ILE A 91 -3.05 7.69 -9.98
C ILE A 91 -1.92 6.79 -10.44
N THR A 92 -0.89 6.69 -9.62
CA THR A 92 0.25 5.81 -9.89
C THR A 92 0.29 4.76 -8.78
N ALA A 93 0.55 3.52 -9.15
CA ALA A 93 0.64 2.44 -8.18
C ALA A 93 1.81 1.53 -8.50
N GLN A 94 2.44 1.02 -7.45
CA GLN A 94 3.57 0.11 -7.56
C GLN A 94 3.38 -1.05 -6.60
N LEU A 95 3.55 -2.25 -7.12
CA LEU A 95 3.53 -3.46 -6.31
C LEU A 95 4.97 -3.86 -6.03
N ILE A 96 5.32 -4.03 -4.76
CA ILE A 96 6.70 -4.19 -4.32
C ILE A 96 6.85 -5.47 -3.53
N ASP A 97 7.91 -6.22 -3.81
CA ASP A 97 8.33 -7.35 -3.00
C ASP A 97 8.94 -6.78 -1.71
N ALA A 98 8.25 -6.95 -0.59
CA ALA A 98 8.69 -6.38 0.67
C ALA A 98 9.84 -7.15 1.32
N VAL A 99 10.14 -8.34 0.82
CA VAL A 99 11.25 -9.15 1.34
C VAL A 99 12.56 -8.72 0.70
N ASP A 100 12.56 -8.54 -0.62
CA ASP A 100 13.76 -8.24 -1.39
C ASP A 100 13.82 -6.81 -1.91
N ASP A 101 12.78 -6.03 -1.69
CA ASP A 101 12.69 -4.61 -2.11
C ASP A 101 12.83 -4.43 -3.62
N PHE A 102 12.12 -5.28 -4.38
CA PHE A 102 12.04 -5.14 -5.83
C PHE A 102 10.61 -4.87 -6.25
N HIS A 103 10.45 -4.09 -7.32
CA HIS A 103 9.13 -3.89 -7.90
C HIS A 103 8.69 -5.13 -8.67
N PHE A 104 7.47 -5.60 -8.41
CA PHE A 104 6.85 -6.60 -9.27
C PHE A 104 6.39 -5.95 -10.56
N TRP A 105 5.77 -4.78 -10.44
CA TRP A 105 5.38 -3.94 -11.58
C TRP A 105 5.06 -2.53 -11.06
N SER A 106 4.92 -1.62 -11.99
CA SER A 106 4.55 -0.25 -11.68
C SER A 106 3.67 0.36 -12.77
#